data_891e7be53925f5ea0e9c79c927ff2ff6
#
_entry.id   891e7be53925f5ea0e9c79c927ff2ff6
#
_cell.length_a   1.000
_cell.length_b   1.000
_cell.length_c   1.000
_cell.angle_alpha   90.00
_cell.angle_beta   90.00
_cell.angle_gamma   90.00
#
_symmetry.space_group_name_H-M   'P 1'
#
loop_
_entity.id
_entity.type
_entity.pdbx_description
1 polymer ?
#
loop_
_entity_poly.entity_id
_entity_poly.type
_entity_poly.pdbx_seq_one_letter_code
_entity_poly.pdbx_strand_id
1 'polypeptide(L)'
;MVNELLVKQAIEDRRYLHQHPELSGEEYETCKFIRSRLEALNIEILDFQPPSLVGFVKGTKGDKTIALRADIDALPIMEEGDKPFSSKNPGVAHMCGHDGHTAILLAVSEWIAKNTKDIEPNIVLIFQSAEEISPSGADKLVQQGVLKNVDAIFGIHLWQGMDKGKIGLKPGPMMASVDDFEITIQGYGGHGSMPHETVDPIYVATHVIQSLQSIISRKVNPMDPSVISVGKIESGTTYNIIPDSAKIIGTIRTLSPDAVRTIQSQMVQLTEGICKAFGATAKVDFIIGTPPLVNDPKESEFVESIIRRTFGNDVFELVEPVMGSEDFSYYLKEKPGAFIYVGMNGKKSMYPHHHPKFEIDEEVFPDAIQLFIEIIKNYR
;
A
#
# COMPACT_ATOMS: atom_id res chain seq x y z
N MET A 1 24.82 -2.70 17.14
CA MET A 1 24.15 -1.37 17.01
C MET A 1 24.58 -0.74 15.71
N VAL A 2 23.65 -0.10 15.02
CA VAL A 2 23.89 0.60 13.75
C VAL A 2 24.91 1.73 13.99
N ASN A 3 25.86 1.91 13.05
CA ASN A 3 26.88 2.95 13.12
C ASN A 3 26.24 4.33 12.92
N GLU A 4 26.62 5.33 13.73
CA GLU A 4 26.14 6.71 13.63
C GLU A 4 26.36 7.34 12.25
N LEU A 5 27.46 7.03 11.58
CA LEU A 5 27.73 7.52 10.22
C LEU A 5 26.72 6.97 9.20
N LEU A 6 26.28 5.73 9.36
CA LEU A 6 25.29 5.11 8.49
C LEU A 6 23.92 5.79 8.67
N VAL A 7 23.53 6.07 9.91
CA VAL A 7 22.30 6.80 10.24
C VAL A 7 22.33 8.22 9.67
N LYS A 8 23.46 8.91 9.85
CA LYS A 8 23.63 10.26 9.30
C LYS A 8 23.48 10.27 7.78
N GLN A 9 24.09 9.31 7.08
CA GLN A 9 23.94 9.20 5.63
C GLN A 9 22.48 8.92 5.22
N ALA A 10 21.78 8.04 5.95
CA ALA A 10 20.37 7.79 5.70
C ALA A 10 19.50 9.06 5.85
N ILE A 11 19.77 9.89 6.85
CA ILE A 11 19.10 11.17 7.04
C ILE A 11 19.41 12.13 5.88
N GLU A 12 20.64 12.19 5.42
CA GLU A 12 21.05 13.01 4.26
C GLU A 12 20.36 12.53 2.98
N ASP A 13 20.32 11.21 2.73
CA ASP A 13 19.63 10.62 1.58
C ASP A 13 18.12 10.89 1.63
N ARG A 14 17.47 10.71 2.79
CA ARG A 14 16.05 11.03 3.00
C ARG A 14 15.74 12.49 2.67
N ARG A 15 16.53 13.41 3.19
CA ARG A 15 16.31 14.85 2.97
C ARG A 15 16.55 15.26 1.53
N TYR A 16 17.48 14.60 0.83
CA TYR A 16 17.66 14.79 -0.59
C TYR A 16 16.43 14.33 -1.39
N LEU A 17 15.92 13.12 -1.11
CA LEU A 17 14.72 12.57 -1.74
C LEU A 17 13.49 13.45 -1.46
N HIS A 18 13.33 13.91 -0.22
CA HIS A 18 12.25 14.81 0.19
C HIS A 18 12.25 16.13 -0.59
N GLN A 19 13.43 16.65 -0.92
CA GLN A 19 13.56 17.86 -1.72
C GLN A 19 13.26 17.65 -3.21
N HIS A 20 13.34 16.42 -3.71
CA HIS A 20 13.20 16.08 -5.13
C HIS A 20 12.14 14.99 -5.35
N PRO A 21 10.92 15.17 -4.83
CA PRO A 21 9.87 14.16 -4.94
C PRO A 21 9.38 14.05 -6.38
N GLU A 22 9.02 12.83 -6.79
CA GLU A 22 8.41 12.54 -8.07
C GLU A 22 7.10 11.76 -7.85
N LEU A 23 6.11 12.01 -8.71
CA LEU A 23 4.82 11.34 -8.63
C LEU A 23 4.92 9.87 -8.98
N SER A 24 3.95 9.09 -8.51
CA SER A 24 3.80 7.66 -8.79
C SER A 24 3.86 7.37 -10.30
N GLY A 25 4.80 6.50 -10.70
CA GLY A 25 5.08 6.13 -12.09
C GLY A 25 6.02 7.09 -12.84
N GLU A 26 6.46 8.18 -12.23
CA GLU A 26 7.36 9.19 -12.80
C GLU A 26 8.70 9.29 -12.06
N GLU A 27 9.04 8.34 -11.18
CA GLU A 27 10.17 8.36 -10.24
C GLU A 27 11.54 8.09 -10.93
N TYR A 28 11.77 8.67 -12.08
CA TYR A 28 12.98 8.40 -12.90
C TYR A 28 14.26 8.99 -12.31
N GLU A 29 14.22 10.21 -11.76
CA GLU A 29 15.39 10.82 -11.13
C GLU A 29 15.66 10.20 -9.77
N THR A 30 14.62 9.84 -9.02
CA THR A 30 14.70 9.03 -7.79
C THR A 30 15.37 7.68 -8.08
N CYS A 31 14.94 7.00 -9.12
CA CYS A 31 15.55 5.73 -9.57
C CYS A 31 17.04 5.91 -9.95
N LYS A 32 17.41 7.00 -10.64
CA LYS A 32 18.81 7.32 -10.96
C LYS A 32 19.65 7.59 -9.72
N PHE A 33 19.09 8.31 -8.74
CA PHE A 33 19.75 8.55 -7.47
C PHE A 33 20.02 7.21 -6.75
N ILE A 34 19.00 6.36 -6.60
CA ILE A 34 19.13 5.04 -5.97
C ILE A 34 20.17 4.19 -6.72
N ARG A 35 20.12 4.17 -8.06
CA ARG A 35 21.08 3.46 -8.90
C ARG A 35 22.50 3.89 -8.60
N SER A 36 22.74 5.20 -8.57
CA SER A 36 24.09 5.74 -8.29
C SER A 36 24.63 5.31 -6.93
N ARG A 37 23.72 5.21 -5.92
CA ARG A 37 24.08 4.74 -4.58
C ARG A 37 24.45 3.25 -4.58
N LEU A 38 23.66 2.40 -5.27
CA LEU A 38 23.93 0.97 -5.34
C LEU A 38 25.18 0.65 -6.17
N GLU A 39 25.40 1.34 -7.29
CA GLU A 39 26.60 1.18 -8.13
C GLU A 39 27.89 1.56 -7.37
N ALA A 40 27.84 2.63 -6.57
CA ALA A 40 28.96 3.01 -5.70
C ALA A 40 29.29 1.94 -4.64
N LEU A 41 28.35 1.09 -4.29
CA LEU A 41 28.50 -0.03 -3.38
C LEU A 41 28.88 -1.34 -4.10
N ASN A 42 29.00 -1.33 -5.44
CA ASN A 42 29.21 -2.51 -6.29
C ASN A 42 28.09 -3.57 -6.13
N ILE A 43 26.85 -3.13 -5.88
CA ILE A 43 25.69 -4.00 -5.83
C ILE A 43 25.21 -4.23 -7.27
N GLU A 44 25.01 -5.49 -7.64
CA GLU A 44 24.47 -5.87 -8.95
C GLU A 44 23.04 -5.33 -9.11
N ILE A 45 22.76 -4.67 -10.23
CA ILE A 45 21.42 -4.19 -10.58
C ILE A 45 20.81 -5.12 -11.59
N LEU A 46 19.67 -5.70 -11.24
CA LEU A 46 18.92 -6.61 -12.09
C LEU A 46 18.10 -5.83 -13.14
N ASP A 47 17.84 -6.48 -14.27
CA ASP A 47 17.10 -5.88 -15.39
C ASP A 47 15.60 -5.96 -15.16
N PHE A 48 15.04 -4.91 -14.58
CA PHE A 48 13.60 -4.68 -14.41
C PHE A 48 13.22 -3.35 -15.02
N GLN A 49 11.93 -3.23 -15.42
CA GLN A 49 11.45 -2.01 -16.07
C GLN A 49 11.44 -0.82 -15.09
N PRO A 50 12.04 0.33 -15.48
CA PRO A 50 11.96 1.55 -14.69
C PRO A 50 10.50 2.06 -14.58
N PRO A 51 10.20 2.91 -13.59
CA PRO A 51 11.14 3.54 -12.65
C PRO A 51 11.45 2.71 -11.39
N SER A 52 10.98 1.48 -11.27
CA SER A 52 11.43 0.59 -10.17
C SER A 52 12.87 0.14 -10.40
N LEU A 53 13.58 -0.19 -9.30
CA LEU A 53 14.95 -0.67 -9.36
C LEU A 53 15.14 -1.86 -8.41
N VAL A 54 15.85 -2.89 -8.88
CA VAL A 54 16.09 -4.09 -8.10
C VAL A 54 17.58 -4.36 -8.03
N GLY A 55 18.11 -4.41 -6.81
CA GLY A 55 19.49 -4.80 -6.54
C GLY A 55 19.59 -6.27 -6.09
N PHE A 56 20.75 -6.89 -6.32
CA PHE A 56 21.02 -8.25 -5.88
C PHE A 56 22.38 -8.35 -5.20
N VAL A 57 22.42 -9.06 -4.06
CA VAL A 57 23.64 -9.39 -3.37
C VAL A 57 23.67 -10.88 -3.08
N LYS A 58 24.72 -11.56 -3.55
CA LYS A 58 24.90 -12.99 -3.34
C LYS A 58 25.36 -13.25 -1.89
N GLY A 59 24.67 -14.11 -1.19
CA GLY A 59 25.03 -14.59 0.14
C GLY A 59 26.13 -15.63 0.14
N THR A 60 26.71 -15.89 1.29
CA THR A 60 27.82 -16.86 1.45
C THR A 60 27.38 -18.31 1.32
N LYS A 61 26.16 -18.66 1.72
CA LYS A 61 25.55 -19.99 1.51
C LYS A 61 24.71 -20.03 0.25
N GLY A 62 23.83 -19.01 0.04
CA GLY A 62 23.04 -18.85 -1.16
C GLY A 62 21.92 -19.87 -1.35
N ASP A 63 21.61 -20.66 -0.33
CA ASP A 63 20.53 -21.66 -0.31
C ASP A 63 19.14 -21.04 0.01
N LYS A 64 19.15 -19.84 0.56
CA LYS A 64 17.97 -19.01 0.80
C LYS A 64 18.12 -17.66 0.15
N THR A 65 17.00 -17.08 -0.26
CA THR A 65 16.92 -15.72 -0.81
C THR A 65 15.82 -14.95 -0.14
N ILE A 66 16.14 -13.82 0.46
CA ILE A 66 15.13 -12.90 1.00
C ILE A 66 15.08 -11.61 0.19
N ALA A 67 13.90 -11.03 0.08
CA ALA A 67 13.71 -9.71 -0.48
C ALA A 67 13.40 -8.68 0.61
N LEU A 68 13.96 -7.48 0.46
CA LEU A 68 13.62 -6.30 1.26
C LEU A 68 13.05 -5.24 0.32
N ARG A 69 11.95 -4.60 0.69
CA ARG A 69 11.25 -3.63 -0.15
C ARG A 69 11.16 -2.25 0.53
N ALA A 70 11.39 -1.23 -0.27
CA ALA A 70 10.96 0.14 -0.01
C ALA A 70 10.21 0.69 -1.23
N ASP A 71 9.14 1.43 -1.00
CA ASP A 71 8.49 2.29 -1.97
C ASP A 71 9.28 3.57 -2.18
N ILE A 72 9.07 4.27 -3.32
CA ILE A 72 9.89 5.44 -3.68
C ILE A 72 9.10 6.65 -4.19
N ASP A 73 7.78 6.52 -4.37
CA ASP A 73 6.93 7.55 -4.96
C ASP A 73 6.46 8.62 -3.97
N ALA A 74 6.03 9.76 -4.50
CA ALA A 74 5.48 10.88 -3.76
C ALA A 74 4.05 11.19 -4.22
N LEU A 75 3.37 12.04 -3.45
CA LEU A 75 1.96 12.39 -3.62
C LEU A 75 1.75 13.75 -4.26
N PRO A 76 0.63 13.96 -4.99
CA PRO A 76 0.25 15.27 -5.52
C PRO A 76 -0.31 16.18 -4.41
N ILE A 77 0.53 16.51 -3.43
CA ILE A 77 0.18 17.31 -2.26
C ILE A 77 1.13 18.49 -2.17
N MET A 78 0.56 19.70 -1.98
CA MET A 78 1.35 20.87 -1.66
C MET A 78 1.83 20.80 -0.20
N GLU A 79 3.13 20.67 0.00
CA GLU A 79 3.73 20.65 1.32
C GLU A 79 3.50 21.98 2.05
N GLU A 80 3.12 21.91 3.31
CA GLU A 80 3.00 23.04 4.22
C GLU A 80 4.05 22.97 5.33
N GLY A 81 4.65 24.09 5.64
CA GLY A 81 5.67 24.23 6.67
C GLY A 81 6.93 24.89 6.12
N ASP A 82 7.89 25.12 7.03
CA ASP A 82 9.18 25.75 6.70
C ASP A 82 10.31 24.84 7.18
N LYS A 83 10.65 23.85 6.33
CA LYS A 83 11.75 22.92 6.58
C LYS A 83 12.94 23.26 5.69
N PRO A 84 14.18 23.12 6.16
CA PRO A 84 15.37 23.34 5.32
C PRO A 84 15.46 22.43 4.09
N PHE A 85 14.68 21.35 4.09
CA PHE A 85 14.65 20.34 3.05
C PHE A 85 13.25 20.14 2.46
N SER A 86 12.37 21.13 2.52
CA SER A 86 11.05 21.09 1.88
C SER A 86 11.15 20.79 0.37
N SER A 87 10.09 20.22 -0.17
CA SER A 87 9.98 19.90 -1.60
C SER A 87 10.32 21.11 -2.48
N LYS A 88 11.11 20.88 -3.51
CA LYS A 88 11.43 21.86 -4.58
C LYS A 88 10.48 21.74 -5.78
N ASN A 89 9.58 20.74 -5.76
CA ASN A 89 8.58 20.48 -6.79
C ASN A 89 7.20 20.92 -6.27
N PRO A 90 6.74 22.17 -6.58
CA PRO A 90 5.46 22.67 -6.06
C PRO A 90 4.30 21.72 -6.40
N GLY A 91 3.51 21.37 -5.38
CA GLY A 91 2.37 20.46 -5.54
C GLY A 91 2.72 18.97 -5.49
N VAL A 92 3.98 18.61 -5.26
CA VAL A 92 4.42 17.22 -5.08
C VAL A 92 5.25 17.11 -3.81
N ALA A 93 4.95 16.15 -2.94
CA ALA A 93 5.70 15.96 -1.71
C ALA A 93 5.61 14.53 -1.16
N HIS A 94 6.64 14.09 -0.45
CA HIS A 94 6.64 12.82 0.29
C HIS A 94 5.82 12.96 1.59
N MET A 95 4.51 12.68 1.49
CA MET A 95 3.58 12.78 2.62
C MET A 95 3.11 11.42 3.16
N CYS A 96 3.77 10.33 2.70
CA CYS A 96 3.54 8.97 3.22
C CYS A 96 4.79 8.36 3.88
N GLY A 97 5.98 8.93 3.67
CA GLY A 97 7.20 8.45 4.32
C GLY A 97 8.13 7.63 3.43
N HIS A 98 7.82 7.52 2.13
CA HIS A 98 8.58 6.70 1.17
C HIS A 98 10.03 7.18 0.98
N ASP A 99 10.29 8.48 1.13
CA ASP A 99 11.65 9.03 1.22
C ASP A 99 12.46 8.43 2.39
N GLY A 100 11.79 8.20 3.54
CA GLY A 100 12.37 7.52 4.69
C GLY A 100 12.58 6.03 4.46
N HIS A 101 11.59 5.33 3.88
CA HIS A 101 11.71 3.91 3.55
C HIS A 101 12.87 3.65 2.59
N THR A 102 12.96 4.46 1.52
CA THR A 102 14.06 4.43 0.55
C THR A 102 15.41 4.65 1.22
N ALA A 103 15.54 5.68 2.06
CA ALA A 103 16.80 5.99 2.75
C ALA A 103 17.23 4.89 3.73
N ILE A 104 16.27 4.29 4.44
CA ILE A 104 16.54 3.15 5.33
C ILE A 104 17.06 1.96 4.51
N LEU A 105 16.43 1.62 3.38
CA LEU A 105 16.88 0.50 2.56
C LEU A 105 18.24 0.78 1.89
N LEU A 106 18.54 2.02 1.51
CA LEU A 106 19.87 2.43 1.05
C LEU A 106 20.93 2.24 2.14
N ALA A 107 20.64 2.62 3.38
CA ALA A 107 21.55 2.39 4.51
C ALA A 107 21.76 0.89 4.77
N VAL A 108 20.71 0.08 4.71
CA VAL A 108 20.80 -1.38 4.79
C VAL A 108 21.67 -1.93 3.66
N SER A 109 21.52 -1.41 2.44
CA SER A 109 22.33 -1.79 1.26
C SER A 109 23.83 -1.49 1.49
N GLU A 110 24.13 -0.34 2.08
CA GLU A 110 25.51 0.02 2.45
C GLU A 110 26.07 -0.92 3.54
N TRP A 111 25.26 -1.26 4.55
CA TRP A 111 25.66 -2.23 5.57
C TRP A 111 25.92 -3.62 4.94
N ILE A 112 25.04 -4.08 4.05
CA ILE A 112 25.18 -5.36 3.32
C ILE A 112 26.52 -5.37 2.55
N ALA A 113 26.82 -4.35 1.77
CA ALA A 113 28.03 -4.26 0.95
C ALA A 113 29.33 -4.34 1.80
N LYS A 114 29.29 -3.79 3.02
CA LYS A 114 30.42 -3.84 3.96
C LYS A 114 30.55 -5.14 4.74
N ASN A 115 29.48 -5.97 4.79
CA ASN A 115 29.39 -7.18 5.62
C ASN A 115 29.07 -8.46 4.83
N THR A 116 29.34 -8.50 3.53
CA THR A 116 28.97 -9.61 2.64
C THR A 116 29.45 -10.99 3.13
N LYS A 117 30.57 -11.04 3.85
CA LYS A 117 31.15 -12.29 4.39
C LYS A 117 30.31 -12.90 5.53
N ASP A 118 29.48 -12.10 6.18
CA ASP A 118 28.69 -12.50 7.36
C ASP A 118 27.20 -12.74 7.00
N ILE A 119 26.85 -12.55 5.72
CA ILE A 119 25.48 -12.71 5.22
C ILE A 119 25.34 -14.08 4.58
N GLU A 120 24.46 -14.93 5.12
CA GLU A 120 24.24 -16.27 4.59
C GLU A 120 23.25 -16.29 3.41
N PRO A 121 22.05 -15.69 3.49
CA PRO A 121 21.07 -15.69 2.40
C PRO A 121 21.48 -14.75 1.26
N ASN A 122 21.00 -15.02 0.07
CA ASN A 122 20.99 -14.01 -1.00
C ASN A 122 19.96 -12.90 -0.63
N ILE A 123 20.26 -11.67 -1.04
CA ILE A 123 19.41 -10.52 -0.77
C ILE A 123 18.95 -9.89 -2.09
N VAL A 124 17.66 -9.73 -2.25
CA VAL A 124 17.03 -8.92 -3.29
C VAL A 124 16.58 -7.60 -2.67
N LEU A 125 17.05 -6.48 -3.20
CA LEU A 125 16.71 -5.13 -2.75
C LEU A 125 15.74 -4.52 -3.74
N ILE A 126 14.49 -4.31 -3.33
CA ILE A 126 13.42 -3.81 -4.19
C ILE A 126 13.14 -2.36 -3.82
N PHE A 127 13.45 -1.45 -4.73
CA PHE A 127 13.05 -0.04 -4.68
C PHE A 127 11.89 0.13 -5.67
N GLN A 128 10.68 0.15 -5.14
CA GLN A 128 9.46 0.03 -5.91
C GLN A 128 8.81 1.37 -6.17
N SER A 129 8.49 1.66 -7.42
CA SER A 129 7.69 2.82 -7.85
C SER A 129 6.19 2.59 -7.67
N ALA A 130 5.42 3.69 -7.72
CA ALA A 130 3.97 3.68 -7.90
C ALA A 130 3.21 2.81 -6.89
N GLU A 131 3.44 3.03 -5.58
CA GLU A 131 2.66 2.40 -4.51
C GLU A 131 1.26 3.01 -4.43
N GLU A 132 1.15 4.33 -4.58
CA GLU A 132 -0.04 5.15 -4.30
C GLU A 132 -1.09 5.17 -5.42
N ILE A 133 -0.85 4.44 -6.54
CA ILE A 133 -1.77 4.39 -7.68
C ILE A 133 -2.02 2.98 -8.19
N SER A 134 -3.11 2.82 -8.98
CA SER A 134 -3.36 1.59 -9.76
C SER A 134 -3.25 1.87 -11.26
N PRO A 135 -2.63 0.95 -12.05
CA PRO A 135 -1.98 -0.30 -11.64
C PRO A 135 -0.67 -0.04 -10.90
N SER A 136 -0.46 -0.76 -9.80
CA SER A 136 0.64 -0.50 -8.87
C SER A 136 2.00 -1.02 -9.35
N GLY A 137 3.08 -0.48 -8.75
CA GLY A 137 4.44 -0.94 -9.04
C GLY A 137 4.71 -2.35 -8.55
N ALA A 138 4.13 -2.76 -7.40
CA ALA A 138 4.28 -4.12 -6.88
C ALA A 138 3.69 -5.15 -7.84
N ASP A 139 2.47 -4.94 -8.34
CA ASP A 139 1.85 -5.84 -9.32
C ASP A 139 2.72 -5.99 -10.58
N LYS A 140 3.23 -4.86 -11.12
CA LYS A 140 4.12 -4.88 -12.29
C LYS A 140 5.41 -5.67 -12.03
N LEU A 141 6.06 -5.48 -10.88
CA LEU A 141 7.28 -6.21 -10.51
C LEU A 141 7.02 -7.70 -10.31
N VAL A 142 5.90 -8.08 -9.70
CA VAL A 142 5.48 -9.47 -9.55
C VAL A 142 5.27 -10.12 -10.92
N GLN A 143 4.56 -9.45 -11.85
CA GLN A 143 4.36 -9.94 -13.21
C GLN A 143 5.68 -10.08 -14.00
N GLN A 144 6.68 -9.24 -13.72
CA GLN A 144 8.04 -9.35 -14.28
C GLN A 144 8.87 -10.47 -13.61
N GLY A 145 8.36 -11.09 -12.55
CA GLY A 145 8.98 -12.25 -11.90
C GLY A 145 10.04 -11.89 -10.86
N VAL A 146 9.95 -10.71 -10.22
CA VAL A 146 10.90 -10.26 -9.18
C VAL A 146 11.05 -11.25 -8.02
N LEU A 147 10.00 -12.02 -7.73
CA LEU A 147 9.98 -13.01 -6.65
C LEU A 147 10.32 -14.44 -7.09
N LYS A 148 10.72 -14.66 -8.35
CA LYS A 148 10.92 -16.02 -8.91
C LYS A 148 11.83 -16.92 -8.04
N ASN A 149 12.89 -16.35 -7.48
CA ASN A 149 13.87 -17.06 -6.67
C ASN A 149 13.90 -16.59 -5.21
N VAL A 150 12.85 -15.90 -4.75
CA VAL A 150 12.73 -15.38 -3.39
C VAL A 150 11.99 -16.39 -2.53
N ASP A 151 12.49 -16.67 -1.32
CA ASP A 151 11.86 -17.53 -0.32
C ASP A 151 10.92 -16.75 0.59
N ALA A 152 11.32 -15.53 1.00
CA ALA A 152 10.49 -14.63 1.81
C ALA A 152 10.77 -13.16 1.50
N ILE A 153 9.78 -12.30 1.79
CA ILE A 153 9.88 -10.87 1.57
C ILE A 153 9.50 -10.08 2.82
N PHE A 154 10.24 -9.00 3.10
CA PHE A 154 10.00 -8.13 4.24
C PHE A 154 9.95 -6.67 3.79
N GLY A 155 8.96 -5.93 4.31
CA GLY A 155 8.81 -4.49 4.14
C GLY A 155 8.57 -3.81 5.46
N ILE A 156 8.92 -2.53 5.55
CA ILE A 156 8.57 -1.69 6.69
C ILE A 156 7.74 -0.50 6.23
N HIS A 157 6.92 0.02 7.13
CA HIS A 157 6.30 1.34 6.98
C HIS A 157 6.56 2.17 8.25
N LEU A 158 7.06 3.38 8.08
CA LEU A 158 7.15 4.37 9.15
C LEU A 158 5.73 4.84 9.49
N TRP A 159 5.18 4.42 10.63
CA TRP A 159 3.77 4.53 10.92
C TRP A 159 3.46 5.61 11.96
N GLN A 160 2.79 6.70 11.53
CA GLN A 160 2.40 7.78 12.43
C GLN A 160 1.30 7.38 13.43
N GLY A 161 0.48 6.39 13.08
CA GLY A 161 -0.55 5.86 13.98
C GLY A 161 -0.04 5.06 15.18
N MET A 162 1.29 4.89 15.34
CA MET A 162 1.93 4.14 16.42
C MET A 162 3.02 4.98 17.08
N ASP A 163 3.14 4.89 18.41
CA ASP A 163 4.08 5.69 19.18
C ASP A 163 5.54 5.37 18.82
N LYS A 164 6.37 6.41 18.80
CA LYS A 164 7.83 6.28 18.61
C LYS A 164 8.43 5.34 19.65
N GLY A 165 9.31 4.44 19.19
CA GLY A 165 9.94 3.42 20.02
C GLY A 165 9.15 2.11 20.08
N LYS A 166 8.05 2.01 19.33
CA LYS A 166 7.33 0.76 19.09
C LYS A 166 7.62 0.23 17.69
N ILE A 167 7.65 -1.09 17.57
CA ILE A 167 7.71 -1.81 16.31
C ILE A 167 6.61 -2.86 16.35
N GLY A 168 5.75 -2.87 15.34
CA GLY A 168 4.54 -3.69 15.39
C GLY A 168 4.24 -4.39 14.09
N LEU A 169 3.60 -5.54 14.21
CA LEU A 169 3.00 -6.28 13.12
C LEU A 169 1.86 -7.16 13.66
N LYS A 170 1.12 -7.77 12.75
CA LYS A 170 0.09 -8.73 13.07
C LYS A 170 0.21 -9.93 12.15
N PRO A 171 0.25 -11.17 12.64
CA PRO A 171 0.05 -12.36 11.83
C PRO A 171 -1.34 -12.37 11.20
N GLY A 172 -1.44 -12.75 9.92
CA GLY A 172 -2.69 -12.71 9.18
C GLY A 172 -3.05 -11.32 8.65
N PRO A 173 -4.36 -11.02 8.45
CA PRO A 173 -4.80 -9.76 7.85
C PRO A 173 -4.38 -8.53 8.67
N MET A 174 -3.72 -7.56 8.01
CA MET A 174 -3.22 -6.34 8.63
C MET A 174 -3.73 -5.06 7.97
N MET A 175 -3.87 -5.06 6.63
CA MET A 175 -4.43 -3.92 5.88
C MET A 175 -5.47 -4.40 4.88
N ALA A 176 -6.46 -3.54 4.57
CA ALA A 176 -7.59 -3.93 3.74
C ALA A 176 -7.24 -3.93 2.24
N SER A 177 -8.07 -4.66 1.46
CA SER A 177 -8.12 -4.50 0.00
C SER A 177 -8.68 -3.14 -0.39
N VAL A 178 -8.38 -2.73 -1.61
CA VAL A 178 -9.04 -1.64 -2.32
C VAL A 178 -9.61 -2.18 -3.62
N ASP A 179 -10.93 -2.12 -3.77
CA ASP A 179 -11.60 -2.27 -5.04
C ASP A 179 -12.60 -1.13 -5.20
N ASP A 180 -12.69 -0.58 -6.41
CA ASP A 180 -13.70 0.40 -6.73
C ASP A 180 -14.75 -0.22 -7.66
N PHE A 181 -15.93 0.35 -7.67
CA PHE A 181 -17.00 -0.11 -8.55
C PHE A 181 -17.76 1.03 -9.20
N GLU A 182 -18.24 0.77 -10.41
CA GLU A 182 -19.16 1.60 -11.14
C GLU A 182 -20.39 0.77 -11.54
N ILE A 183 -21.57 1.21 -11.13
CA ILE A 183 -22.85 0.62 -11.53
C ILE A 183 -23.56 1.60 -12.46
N THR A 184 -23.77 1.20 -13.70
CA THR A 184 -24.60 1.93 -14.66
C THR A 184 -25.98 1.29 -14.72
N ILE A 185 -27.02 2.03 -14.38
CA ILE A 185 -28.41 1.61 -14.46
C ILE A 185 -29.01 2.25 -15.71
N GLN A 186 -29.53 1.44 -16.61
CA GLN A 186 -30.27 1.89 -17.82
C GLN A 186 -31.76 1.72 -17.60
N GLY A 187 -32.43 2.83 -17.55
CA GLY A 187 -33.90 2.93 -17.54
C GLY A 187 -34.42 3.39 -18.88
N TYR A 188 -35.55 4.11 -18.85
CA TYR A 188 -36.19 4.73 -19.99
C TYR A 188 -36.76 6.08 -19.53
N GLY A 189 -36.22 7.17 -20.00
CA GLY A 189 -36.54 8.53 -19.59
C GLY A 189 -37.85 9.07 -20.20
N GLY A 190 -38.29 10.22 -19.70
CA GLY A 190 -39.49 10.87 -20.19
C GLY A 190 -39.90 12.08 -19.35
N HIS A 191 -41.16 12.47 -19.52
CA HIS A 191 -41.71 13.63 -18.85
C HIS A 191 -41.96 13.35 -17.35
N GLY A 192 -41.46 14.21 -16.47
CA GLY A 192 -41.51 14.00 -15.01
C GLY A 192 -42.95 13.87 -14.44
N SER A 193 -43.97 14.35 -15.14
CA SER A 193 -45.36 14.16 -14.76
C SER A 193 -46.02 12.88 -15.30
N MET A 194 -45.31 12.11 -16.13
CA MET A 194 -45.76 10.85 -16.75
C MET A 194 -44.91 9.66 -16.39
N PRO A 195 -44.65 9.37 -15.09
CA PRO A 195 -43.73 8.32 -14.67
C PRO A 195 -44.19 6.91 -15.10
N HIS A 196 -45.48 6.71 -15.36
CA HIS A 196 -46.04 5.44 -15.82
C HIS A 196 -45.63 5.06 -17.25
N GLU A 197 -45.10 6.01 -18.04
CA GLU A 197 -44.53 5.80 -19.37
C GLU A 197 -43.00 5.61 -19.37
N THR A 198 -42.39 5.56 -18.18
CA THR A 198 -40.94 5.55 -18.00
C THR A 198 -40.47 4.41 -17.11
N VAL A 199 -39.18 4.21 -17.09
CA VAL A 199 -38.46 3.42 -16.07
C VAL A 199 -37.43 4.34 -15.43
N ASP A 200 -37.77 4.89 -14.27
CA ASP A 200 -36.96 5.92 -13.60
C ASP A 200 -35.67 5.33 -12.98
N PRO A 201 -34.50 5.57 -13.58
CA PRO A 201 -33.23 5.02 -13.07
C PRO A 201 -32.79 5.66 -11.76
N ILE A 202 -33.21 6.89 -11.43
CA ILE A 202 -32.93 7.52 -10.13
C ILE A 202 -33.65 6.75 -9.03
N TYR A 203 -34.94 6.45 -9.23
CA TYR A 203 -35.70 5.66 -8.27
C TYR A 203 -35.11 4.27 -8.07
N VAL A 204 -34.76 3.58 -9.16
CA VAL A 204 -34.08 2.26 -9.12
C VAL A 204 -32.76 2.34 -8.38
N ALA A 205 -31.92 3.37 -8.62
CA ALA A 205 -30.64 3.57 -7.96
C ALA A 205 -30.77 3.66 -6.43
N THR A 206 -31.83 4.29 -5.91
CA THR A 206 -32.05 4.34 -4.46
C THR A 206 -32.25 2.96 -3.84
N HIS A 207 -32.98 2.06 -4.52
CA HIS A 207 -33.15 0.67 -4.08
C HIS A 207 -31.89 -0.14 -4.17
N VAL A 208 -31.08 0.05 -5.22
CA VAL A 208 -29.76 -0.60 -5.34
C VAL A 208 -28.87 -0.17 -4.18
N ILE A 209 -28.68 1.13 -3.94
CA ILE A 209 -27.80 1.65 -2.90
C ILE A 209 -28.17 1.12 -1.51
N GLN A 210 -29.45 1.14 -1.15
CA GLN A 210 -29.92 0.60 0.12
C GLN A 210 -29.62 -0.90 0.24
N SER A 211 -29.85 -1.65 -0.84
CA SER A 211 -29.67 -3.10 -0.86
C SER A 211 -28.21 -3.53 -0.81
N LEU A 212 -27.26 -2.73 -1.34
CA LEU A 212 -25.83 -3.01 -1.25
C LEU A 212 -25.37 -3.19 0.21
N GLN A 213 -25.93 -2.46 1.16
CA GLN A 213 -25.59 -2.59 2.58
C GLN A 213 -26.00 -3.96 3.16
N SER A 214 -26.97 -4.63 2.55
CA SER A 214 -27.37 -5.98 2.95
C SER A 214 -26.30 -7.04 2.63
N ILE A 215 -25.41 -6.78 1.69
CA ILE A 215 -24.30 -7.69 1.38
C ILE A 215 -23.40 -7.84 2.60
N ILE A 216 -22.96 -6.73 3.20
CA ILE A 216 -22.13 -6.75 4.41
C ILE A 216 -22.87 -7.43 5.56
N SER A 217 -24.11 -7.04 5.81
CA SER A 217 -24.84 -7.51 7.00
C SER A 217 -25.43 -8.92 6.86
N ARG A 218 -25.57 -9.51 5.65
CA ARG A 218 -26.27 -10.78 5.42
C ARG A 218 -25.49 -11.81 4.59
N LYS A 219 -24.37 -11.43 3.96
CA LYS A 219 -23.64 -12.32 3.04
C LYS A 219 -22.17 -12.48 3.42
N VAL A 220 -21.55 -11.42 3.97
CA VAL A 220 -20.19 -11.47 4.48
C VAL A 220 -20.19 -12.09 5.87
N ASN A 221 -19.16 -12.88 6.19
CA ASN A 221 -18.96 -13.40 7.54
C ASN A 221 -18.82 -12.22 8.53
N PRO A 222 -19.59 -12.17 9.63
CA PRO A 222 -19.50 -11.09 10.61
C PRO A 222 -18.13 -10.86 11.24
N MET A 223 -17.24 -11.86 11.16
CA MET A 223 -15.85 -11.75 11.62
C MET A 223 -14.89 -11.18 10.57
N ASP A 224 -15.36 -10.94 9.34
CA ASP A 224 -14.58 -10.35 8.25
C ASP A 224 -14.97 -8.87 8.09
N PRO A 225 -14.26 -7.92 8.74
CA PRO A 225 -14.55 -6.49 8.60
C PRO A 225 -14.55 -6.07 7.14
N SER A 226 -15.65 -5.45 6.71
CA SER A 226 -15.84 -5.07 5.32
C SER A 226 -16.68 -3.79 5.22
N VAL A 227 -16.39 -2.98 4.20
CA VAL A 227 -17.08 -1.72 3.92
C VAL A 227 -17.46 -1.65 2.45
N ILE A 228 -18.70 -1.23 2.16
CA ILE A 228 -19.15 -0.76 0.85
C ILE A 228 -19.61 0.69 1.02
N SER A 229 -18.93 1.61 0.35
CA SER A 229 -19.26 3.02 0.37
C SER A 229 -19.60 3.53 -1.03
N VAL A 230 -20.75 4.17 -1.19
CA VAL A 230 -21.11 4.92 -2.39
C VAL A 230 -20.65 6.35 -2.20
N GLY A 231 -19.66 6.77 -2.99
CA GLY A 231 -19.10 8.12 -2.92
C GLY A 231 -19.69 9.10 -3.91
N LYS A 232 -20.33 8.60 -5.02
CA LYS A 232 -20.83 9.45 -6.08
C LYS A 232 -22.06 8.84 -6.77
N ILE A 233 -23.05 9.70 -7.09
CA ILE A 233 -24.21 9.36 -7.91
C ILE A 233 -24.34 10.44 -8.97
N GLU A 234 -24.54 10.03 -10.23
CA GLU A 234 -24.74 10.92 -11.37
C GLU A 234 -26.01 10.52 -12.13
N SER A 235 -26.97 11.44 -12.25
CA SER A 235 -28.17 11.24 -13.05
C SER A 235 -28.96 12.54 -13.22
N GLY A 236 -29.64 12.67 -14.35
CA GLY A 236 -30.53 13.76 -14.63
C GLY A 236 -29.86 15.09 -15.00
N THR A 237 -30.63 15.99 -15.62
CA THR A 237 -30.18 17.32 -16.05
C THR A 237 -31.09 18.43 -15.55
N THR A 238 -32.35 18.11 -15.27
CA THR A 238 -33.36 19.08 -14.81
C THR A 238 -34.49 18.38 -14.04
N TYR A 239 -35.23 19.14 -13.23
CA TYR A 239 -36.24 18.62 -12.29
C TYR A 239 -37.50 18.04 -12.93
N ASN A 240 -37.81 18.35 -14.18
CA ASN A 240 -39.05 17.93 -14.86
C ASN A 240 -38.84 16.86 -15.93
N ILE A 241 -37.66 16.27 -16.02
CA ILE A 241 -37.30 15.20 -16.96
C ILE A 241 -36.81 14.00 -16.14
N ILE A 242 -37.39 12.82 -16.34
CA ILE A 242 -36.86 11.56 -15.89
C ILE A 242 -35.74 11.16 -16.85
N PRO A 243 -34.50 10.94 -16.36
CA PRO A 243 -33.38 10.61 -17.22
C PRO A 243 -33.41 9.18 -17.75
N ASP A 244 -32.59 8.87 -18.76
CA ASP A 244 -32.46 7.51 -19.30
C ASP A 244 -31.56 6.61 -18.45
N SER A 245 -30.62 7.18 -17.71
CA SER A 245 -29.65 6.40 -16.94
C SER A 245 -29.25 7.06 -15.62
N ALA A 246 -28.76 6.23 -14.71
CA ALA A 246 -28.09 6.65 -13.48
C ALA A 246 -26.76 5.89 -13.30
N LYS A 247 -25.78 6.55 -12.74
CA LYS A 247 -24.46 5.98 -12.43
C LYS A 247 -24.20 6.08 -10.93
N ILE A 248 -23.75 4.98 -10.33
CA ILE A 248 -23.35 4.87 -8.92
C ILE A 248 -21.88 4.48 -8.90
N ILE A 249 -21.05 5.23 -8.19
CA ILE A 249 -19.61 4.98 -8.07
C ILE A 249 -19.26 4.87 -6.59
N GLY A 250 -18.49 3.86 -6.25
CA GLY A 250 -18.12 3.58 -4.87
C GLY A 250 -16.89 2.73 -4.70
N THR A 251 -16.60 2.41 -3.46
CA THR A 251 -15.41 1.65 -3.08
C THR A 251 -15.75 0.52 -2.13
N ILE A 252 -14.95 -0.54 -2.17
CA ILE A 252 -15.04 -1.73 -1.31
C ILE A 252 -13.71 -1.83 -0.55
N ARG A 253 -13.79 -2.11 0.75
CA ARG A 253 -12.65 -2.44 1.61
C ARG A 253 -12.98 -3.69 2.40
N THR A 254 -12.02 -4.61 2.48
CA THR A 254 -12.15 -5.80 3.36
C THR A 254 -10.78 -6.38 3.70
N LEU A 255 -10.70 -7.02 4.85
CA LEU A 255 -9.51 -7.73 5.32
C LEU A 255 -9.45 -9.20 4.84
N SER A 256 -10.52 -9.67 4.16
CA SER A 256 -10.68 -11.09 3.79
C SER A 256 -10.72 -11.26 2.26
N PRO A 257 -9.81 -12.05 1.66
CA PRO A 257 -9.86 -12.38 0.23
C PRO A 257 -11.17 -13.08 -0.18
N ASP A 258 -11.79 -13.85 0.73
CA ASP A 258 -13.07 -14.51 0.48
C ASP A 258 -14.23 -13.51 0.48
N ALA A 259 -14.17 -12.52 1.35
CA ALA A 259 -15.16 -11.45 1.38
C ALA A 259 -15.14 -10.61 0.10
N VAL A 260 -13.96 -10.34 -0.51
CA VAL A 260 -13.87 -9.66 -1.81
C VAL A 260 -14.74 -10.37 -2.84
N ARG A 261 -14.51 -11.69 -3.04
CA ARG A 261 -15.27 -12.48 -4.02
C ARG A 261 -16.78 -12.51 -3.73
N THR A 262 -17.13 -12.63 -2.45
CA THR A 262 -18.52 -12.63 -2.01
C THR A 262 -19.20 -11.30 -2.32
N ILE A 263 -18.56 -10.17 -1.96
CA ILE A 263 -19.10 -8.83 -2.18
C ILE A 263 -19.31 -8.58 -3.67
N GLN A 264 -18.29 -8.83 -4.49
CA GLN A 264 -18.36 -8.61 -5.94
C GLN A 264 -19.49 -9.42 -6.58
N SER A 265 -19.57 -10.73 -6.30
CA SER A 265 -20.61 -11.60 -6.86
C SER A 265 -22.01 -11.22 -6.41
N GLN A 266 -22.19 -10.88 -5.13
CA GLN A 266 -23.49 -10.47 -4.59
C GLN A 266 -23.91 -9.08 -5.08
N MET A 267 -22.96 -8.16 -5.30
CA MET A 267 -23.23 -6.83 -5.86
C MET A 267 -23.82 -6.94 -7.26
N VAL A 268 -23.24 -7.76 -8.14
CA VAL A 268 -23.77 -8.02 -9.48
C VAL A 268 -25.18 -8.63 -9.39
N GLN A 269 -25.33 -9.75 -8.67
CA GLN A 269 -26.60 -10.47 -8.56
C GLN A 269 -27.72 -9.61 -8.03
N LEU A 270 -27.44 -8.82 -6.99
CA LEU A 270 -28.42 -7.98 -6.30
C LEU A 270 -28.82 -6.79 -7.17
N THR A 271 -27.87 -6.13 -7.81
CA THR A 271 -28.10 -5.01 -8.72
C THR A 271 -28.95 -5.43 -9.92
N GLU A 272 -28.55 -6.52 -10.60
CA GLU A 272 -29.33 -7.03 -11.76
C GLU A 272 -30.74 -7.46 -11.36
N GLY A 273 -30.88 -8.12 -10.19
CA GLY A 273 -32.19 -8.54 -9.69
C GLY A 273 -33.12 -7.39 -9.42
N ILE A 274 -32.64 -6.33 -8.77
CA ILE A 274 -33.43 -5.11 -8.50
C ILE A 274 -33.77 -4.40 -9.79
N CYS A 275 -32.81 -4.15 -10.67
CA CYS A 275 -33.08 -3.48 -11.94
C CYS A 275 -34.11 -4.22 -12.76
N LYS A 276 -34.00 -5.54 -12.86
CA LYS A 276 -34.98 -6.38 -13.54
C LYS A 276 -36.39 -6.27 -12.93
N ALA A 277 -36.53 -6.20 -11.62
CA ALA A 277 -37.82 -6.07 -10.93
C ALA A 277 -38.54 -4.75 -11.28
N PHE A 278 -37.78 -3.71 -11.60
CA PHE A 278 -38.32 -2.40 -12.02
C PHE A 278 -38.34 -2.19 -13.54
N GLY A 279 -37.96 -3.19 -14.34
CA GLY A 279 -37.91 -3.08 -15.79
C GLY A 279 -36.69 -2.35 -16.35
N ALA A 280 -35.67 -2.10 -15.51
CA ALA A 280 -34.39 -1.56 -15.90
C ALA A 280 -33.35 -2.66 -16.18
N THR A 281 -32.21 -2.28 -16.75
CA THR A 281 -31.01 -3.12 -16.84
C THR A 281 -29.82 -2.46 -16.12
N ALA A 282 -28.83 -3.24 -15.75
CA ALA A 282 -27.63 -2.70 -15.13
C ALA A 282 -26.36 -3.37 -15.65
N LYS A 283 -25.27 -2.61 -15.59
CA LYS A 283 -23.90 -3.09 -15.76
C LYS A 283 -23.13 -2.75 -14.49
N VAL A 284 -22.37 -3.71 -13.96
CA VAL A 284 -21.48 -3.52 -12.81
C VAL A 284 -20.05 -3.76 -13.29
N ASP A 285 -19.23 -2.72 -13.23
CA ASP A 285 -17.82 -2.77 -13.55
C ASP A 285 -16.99 -2.64 -12.25
N PHE A 286 -15.97 -3.45 -12.10
CA PHE A 286 -15.03 -3.37 -10.99
C PHE A 286 -13.68 -2.89 -11.49
N ILE A 287 -13.09 -1.95 -10.76
CA ILE A 287 -11.70 -1.54 -10.89
C ILE A 287 -10.97 -2.25 -9.76
N ILE A 288 -10.29 -3.35 -10.10
CA ILE A 288 -9.56 -4.15 -9.12
C ILE A 288 -8.31 -3.39 -8.70
N GLY A 289 -8.22 -3.09 -7.43
CA GLY A 289 -7.06 -2.47 -6.81
C GLY A 289 -6.22 -3.47 -6.02
N THR A 290 -5.66 -3.05 -4.90
CA THR A 290 -4.76 -3.89 -4.09
C THR A 290 -5.52 -4.99 -3.33
N PRO A 291 -5.00 -6.23 -3.29
CA PRO A 291 -5.56 -7.28 -2.43
C PRO A 291 -5.35 -6.96 -0.93
N PRO A 292 -6.03 -7.66 -0.02
CA PRO A 292 -5.75 -7.52 1.41
C PRO A 292 -4.29 -7.86 1.71
N LEU A 293 -3.64 -7.07 2.55
CA LEU A 293 -2.31 -7.38 3.06
C LEU A 293 -2.44 -8.40 4.19
N VAL A 294 -1.88 -9.60 3.97
CA VAL A 294 -1.97 -10.72 4.89
C VAL A 294 -0.56 -11.21 5.20
N ASN A 295 -0.05 -10.90 6.37
CA ASN A 295 1.25 -11.36 6.81
C ASN A 295 1.27 -12.87 7.03
N ASP A 296 2.32 -13.53 6.59
CA ASP A 296 2.53 -14.95 6.86
C ASP A 296 2.75 -15.17 8.36
N PRO A 297 2.04 -16.12 9.00
CA PRO A 297 2.16 -16.33 10.44
C PRO A 297 3.57 -16.71 10.89
N LYS A 298 4.28 -17.57 10.13
CA LYS A 298 5.61 -18.04 10.47
C LYS A 298 6.65 -16.92 10.35
N GLU A 299 6.57 -16.12 9.27
CA GLU A 299 7.47 -14.99 9.07
C GLU A 299 7.15 -13.86 10.07
N SER A 300 5.90 -13.72 10.48
CA SER A 300 5.51 -12.79 11.57
C SER A 300 6.09 -13.20 12.92
N GLU A 301 6.02 -14.48 13.29
CA GLU A 301 6.62 -15.01 14.52
C GLU A 301 8.15 -14.85 14.51
N PHE A 302 8.77 -15.08 13.36
CA PHE A 302 10.21 -14.86 13.17
C PHE A 302 10.59 -13.40 13.44
N VAL A 303 9.88 -12.43 12.82
CA VAL A 303 10.13 -11.00 13.02
C VAL A 303 9.83 -10.60 14.46
N GLU A 304 8.73 -11.04 15.07
CA GLU A 304 8.43 -10.78 16.49
C GLU A 304 9.56 -11.24 17.40
N SER A 305 10.09 -12.45 17.16
CA SER A 305 11.21 -12.99 17.95
C SER A 305 12.45 -12.10 17.85
N ILE A 306 12.72 -11.53 16.66
CA ILE A 306 13.80 -10.58 16.43
C ILE A 306 13.57 -9.29 17.19
N ILE A 307 12.38 -8.70 17.09
CA ILE A 307 12.05 -7.45 17.77
C ILE A 307 12.25 -7.60 19.28
N ARG A 308 11.67 -8.64 19.88
CA ARG A 308 11.76 -8.88 21.31
C ARG A 308 13.19 -9.10 21.80
N ARG A 309 13.99 -9.84 21.03
CA ARG A 309 15.38 -10.13 21.38
C ARG A 309 16.28 -8.90 21.22
N THR A 310 16.09 -8.11 20.17
CA THR A 310 16.99 -7.01 19.80
C THR A 310 16.67 -5.72 20.55
N PHE A 311 15.38 -5.40 20.66
CA PHE A 311 14.91 -4.11 21.19
C PHE A 311 14.24 -4.23 22.56
N GLY A 312 13.82 -5.42 22.94
CA GLY A 312 13.12 -5.69 24.21
C GLY A 312 11.62 -5.99 24.01
N ASN A 313 11.06 -6.67 25.00
CA ASN A 313 9.64 -7.09 24.92
C ASN A 313 8.66 -5.91 24.85
N ASP A 314 9.00 -4.79 25.49
CA ASP A 314 8.13 -3.62 25.56
C ASP A 314 8.09 -2.82 24.24
N VAL A 315 9.02 -3.09 23.31
CA VAL A 315 9.05 -2.45 22.00
C VAL A 315 8.07 -3.07 21.03
N PHE A 316 7.84 -4.38 21.15
CA PHE A 316 6.90 -5.08 20.27
C PHE A 316 5.45 -4.68 20.58
N GLU A 317 4.69 -4.40 19.52
CA GLU A 317 3.26 -4.13 19.57
C GLU A 317 2.50 -5.01 18.58
N LEU A 318 1.49 -5.76 19.07
CA LEU A 318 0.55 -6.44 18.20
C LEU A 318 -0.45 -5.40 17.68
N VAL A 319 -0.39 -5.10 16.37
CA VAL A 319 -1.19 -4.01 15.81
C VAL A 319 -2.62 -4.45 15.49
N GLU A 320 -3.56 -3.53 15.61
CA GLU A 320 -4.90 -3.74 15.08
C GLU A 320 -4.93 -3.51 13.57
N PRO A 321 -5.73 -4.31 12.82
CA PRO A 321 -5.87 -4.12 11.37
C PRO A 321 -6.47 -2.75 11.03
N VAL A 322 -6.06 -2.18 9.89
CA VAL A 322 -6.58 -0.91 9.39
C VAL A 322 -7.28 -1.08 8.04
N MET A 323 -8.20 -0.14 7.70
CA MET A 323 -8.90 -0.12 6.42
C MET A 323 -8.11 0.62 5.31
N GLY A 324 -6.91 1.11 5.60
CA GLY A 324 -5.93 1.51 4.59
C GLY A 324 -5.46 0.30 3.79
N SER A 325 -4.91 0.56 2.62
CA SER A 325 -4.36 -0.46 1.71
C SER A 325 -2.86 -0.24 1.50
N GLU A 326 -2.19 -1.29 1.05
CA GLU A 326 -0.76 -1.30 0.78
C GLU A 326 -0.47 -2.35 -0.32
N ASP A 327 0.21 -1.95 -1.38
CA ASP A 327 0.45 -2.81 -2.53
C ASP A 327 1.52 -3.89 -2.29
N PHE A 328 2.25 -3.83 -1.17
CA PHE A 328 3.08 -4.93 -0.69
C PHE A 328 2.30 -6.24 -0.58
N SER A 329 0.99 -6.16 -0.48
CA SER A 329 0.06 -7.28 -0.52
C SER A 329 0.18 -8.16 -1.77
N TYR A 330 0.59 -7.61 -2.92
CA TYR A 330 0.85 -8.39 -4.13
C TYR A 330 2.03 -9.35 -3.95
N TYR A 331 3.08 -8.92 -3.24
CA TYR A 331 4.21 -9.78 -2.93
C TYR A 331 3.82 -10.90 -1.96
N LEU A 332 3.04 -10.56 -0.92
CA LEU A 332 2.58 -11.52 0.10
C LEU A 332 1.60 -12.56 -0.46
N LYS A 333 0.92 -12.25 -1.56
CA LYS A 333 0.09 -13.21 -2.28
C LYS A 333 0.92 -14.31 -2.96
N GLU A 334 2.15 -13.99 -3.36
CA GLU A 334 3.04 -14.89 -4.10
C GLU A 334 4.07 -15.59 -3.20
N LYS A 335 4.51 -14.93 -2.13
CA LYS A 335 5.57 -15.41 -1.23
C LYS A 335 5.24 -15.14 0.23
N PRO A 336 5.66 -16.01 1.15
CA PRO A 336 5.58 -15.71 2.58
C PRO A 336 6.40 -14.46 2.90
N GLY A 337 5.98 -13.73 3.92
CA GLY A 337 6.67 -12.52 4.34
C GLY A 337 5.93 -11.75 5.42
N ALA A 338 6.48 -10.62 5.80
CA ALA A 338 5.87 -9.75 6.79
C ALA A 338 6.05 -8.27 6.43
N PHE A 339 4.98 -7.52 6.59
CA PHE A 339 4.97 -6.06 6.58
C PHE A 339 4.93 -5.55 8.02
N ILE A 340 5.78 -4.59 8.35
CA ILE A 340 6.11 -4.24 9.72
C ILE A 340 5.95 -2.74 9.89
N TYR A 341 5.24 -2.29 10.91
CA TYR A 341 5.17 -0.88 11.27
C TYR A 341 6.32 -0.51 12.21
N VAL A 342 6.96 0.61 11.92
CA VAL A 342 7.90 1.28 12.82
C VAL A 342 7.24 2.58 13.28
N GLY A 343 6.89 2.63 14.55
CA GLY A 343 6.17 3.76 15.14
C GLY A 343 6.99 5.02 15.17
N MET A 344 6.40 6.12 14.75
CA MET A 344 7.05 7.44 14.75
C MET A 344 6.20 8.55 15.35
N ASN A 345 5.00 8.25 15.89
CA ASN A 345 4.14 9.23 16.53
C ASN A 345 4.85 9.93 17.69
N GLY A 346 4.83 11.25 17.71
CA GLY A 346 5.47 12.04 18.73
C GLY A 346 5.48 13.53 18.37
N LYS A 347 6.21 14.33 19.13
CA LYS A 347 6.24 15.80 18.95
C LYS A 347 6.72 16.25 17.57
N LYS A 348 7.55 15.45 16.89
CA LYS A 348 8.04 15.77 15.54
C LYS A 348 7.14 15.24 14.43
N SER A 349 6.37 14.18 14.71
CA SER A 349 5.47 13.52 13.76
C SER A 349 4.05 13.51 14.34
N MET A 350 3.35 14.66 14.25
CA MET A 350 2.02 14.83 14.83
C MET A 350 0.88 14.67 13.82
N TYR A 351 1.17 14.88 12.54
CA TYR A 351 0.17 14.86 11.49
C TYR A 351 0.09 13.47 10.83
N PRO A 352 -1.11 12.99 10.48
CA PRO A 352 -1.27 11.69 9.85
C PRO A 352 -0.66 11.65 8.43
N HIS A 353 -0.48 10.44 7.90
CA HIS A 353 -0.13 10.23 6.51
C HIS A 353 -1.05 11.01 5.57
N HIS A 354 -0.53 11.49 4.44
CA HIS A 354 -1.19 12.30 3.42
C HIS A 354 -1.61 13.70 3.88
N HIS A 355 -1.29 14.11 5.11
CA HIS A 355 -1.52 15.48 5.54
C HIS A 355 -0.41 16.42 5.02
N PRO A 356 -0.71 17.65 4.53
CA PRO A 356 0.30 18.60 4.01
C PRO A 356 1.44 18.96 4.98
N LYS A 357 1.26 18.73 6.27
CA LYS A 357 2.26 18.93 7.33
C LYS A 357 2.85 17.64 7.87
N PHE A 358 2.66 16.52 7.18
CA PHE A 358 3.26 15.26 7.59
C PHE A 358 4.78 15.39 7.69
N GLU A 359 5.36 14.71 8.69
CA GLU A 359 6.81 14.71 8.93
C GLU A 359 7.24 13.39 9.56
N ILE A 360 8.38 12.87 9.12
CA ILE A 360 9.03 11.73 9.73
C ILE A 360 9.87 12.17 10.91
N ASP A 361 9.75 11.49 12.05
CA ASP A 361 10.77 11.60 13.10
C ASP A 361 11.98 10.72 12.75
N GLU A 362 13.04 11.33 12.22
CA GLU A 362 14.26 10.65 11.79
C GLU A 362 14.99 9.89 12.93
N GLU A 363 14.61 10.12 14.20
CA GLU A 363 15.15 9.38 15.34
C GLU A 363 14.74 7.89 15.35
N VAL A 364 13.80 7.47 14.52
CA VAL A 364 13.40 6.05 14.36
C VAL A 364 14.28 5.28 13.36
N PHE A 365 15.10 5.96 12.56
CA PHE A 365 15.93 5.33 11.53
C PHE A 365 16.89 4.28 12.08
N PRO A 366 17.58 4.48 13.23
CA PRO A 366 18.46 3.46 13.80
C PRO A 366 17.74 2.13 14.03
N ASP A 367 16.52 2.18 14.57
CA ASP A 367 15.75 0.98 14.89
C ASP A 367 15.26 0.28 13.61
N ALA A 368 14.77 1.03 12.62
CA ALA A 368 14.34 0.50 11.34
C ALA A 368 15.49 -0.17 10.56
N ILE A 369 16.65 0.46 10.50
CA ILE A 369 17.86 -0.10 9.88
C ILE A 369 18.31 -1.36 10.63
N GLN A 370 18.38 -1.31 11.97
CA GLN A 370 18.78 -2.45 12.79
C GLN A 370 17.82 -3.62 12.62
N LEU A 371 16.51 -3.38 12.50
CA LEU A 371 15.51 -4.41 12.27
C LEU A 371 15.81 -5.20 10.98
N PHE A 372 16.02 -4.53 9.87
CA PHE A 372 16.36 -5.19 8.62
C PHE A 372 17.69 -5.95 8.71
N ILE A 373 18.70 -5.38 9.34
CA ILE A 373 20.00 -6.04 9.58
C ILE A 373 19.78 -7.33 10.37
N GLU A 374 18.98 -7.32 11.42
CA GLU A 374 18.73 -8.51 12.25
C GLU A 374 17.89 -9.55 11.51
N ILE A 375 16.95 -9.14 10.65
CA ILE A 375 16.23 -10.06 9.75
C ILE A 375 17.24 -10.77 8.84
N ILE A 376 18.12 -10.04 8.16
CA ILE A 376 19.15 -10.60 7.27
C ILE A 376 20.06 -11.60 8.00
N LYS A 377 20.57 -11.23 9.18
CA LYS A 377 21.53 -12.03 9.96
C LYS A 377 20.93 -13.32 10.49
N ASN A 378 19.62 -13.37 10.73
CA ASN A 378 18.96 -14.49 11.40
C ASN A 378 18.09 -15.35 10.47
N TYR A 379 17.90 -14.97 9.20
CA TYR A 379 17.15 -15.78 8.25
C TYR A 379 17.99 -16.96 7.79
N ARG A 380 17.41 -18.20 7.94
CA ARG A 380 18.08 -19.49 7.66
C ARG A 380 17.25 -20.39 6.77
#